data_46344cba5d7f737043acda9c0cc8c95d
#
_entry.id   46344cba5d7f737043acda9c0cc8c95d
#
_cell.length_a   1.000
_cell.length_b   1.000
_cell.length_c   1.000
_cell.angle_alpha   90.00
_cell.angle_beta   90.00
_cell.angle_gamma   90.00
#
_symmetry.space_group_name_H-M   'P 1'
#
loop_
_entity.id
_entity.type
_entity.pdbx_description
1 polymer ?
#
loop_
_entity_poly.entity_id
_entity_poly.type
_entity_poly.pdbx_seq_one_letter_code
_entity_poly.pdbx_strand_id
1 'polypeptide(L)'
;LGAYLNNANITVNNNAQDAVGDTMNEGKILIHGNIGDAAGYAMRGGKIYIKGSAGYRAGIHMKAYKEKIPVMIIGETAGSFLGEYQAGGIIVVLGLHTAGKSVVGNFPCTGMHGGKMFLRSDCKDIRFPKQVTARRAAPEDLETVLEYLSEYCADFGYSVDELLSAPFTVITPDSKNPYQQMYVAN
;
A
#
# COMPACT_ATOMS: atom_id res chain seq x y z
N LEU A 1 -7.78 -8.39 13.96
CA LEU A 1 -7.83 -7.10 14.64
C LEU A 1 -8.37 -6.02 13.70
N GLY A 2 -9.28 -5.15 14.20
CA GLY A 2 -9.80 -4.01 13.44
C GLY A 2 -10.69 -4.34 12.23
N ALA A 3 -11.22 -5.55 12.15
CA ALA A 3 -12.19 -5.90 11.11
C ALA A 3 -13.44 -5.02 11.24
N TYR A 4 -13.89 -4.48 10.10
CA TYR A 4 -15.00 -3.51 10.01
C TYR A 4 -14.81 -2.25 10.87
N LEU A 5 -13.57 -1.92 11.27
CA LEU A 5 -13.29 -0.73 12.09
C LEU A 5 -13.92 0.51 11.46
N ASN A 6 -14.59 1.30 12.29
CA ASN A 6 -15.24 2.54 11.89
C ASN A 6 -14.98 3.60 12.95
N ASN A 7 -14.22 4.63 12.59
CA ASN A 7 -13.94 5.81 13.42
C ASN A 7 -13.33 5.49 14.81
N ALA A 8 -12.34 4.58 14.86
CA ALA A 8 -11.57 4.30 16.07
C ALA A 8 -10.08 4.20 15.76
N ASN A 9 -9.24 4.36 16.79
CA ASN A 9 -7.79 4.25 16.67
C ASN A 9 -7.29 3.06 17.49
N ILE A 10 -6.44 2.24 16.88
CA ILE A 10 -5.82 1.07 17.49
C ILE A 10 -4.30 1.20 17.37
N THR A 11 -3.58 1.04 18.46
CA THR A 11 -2.11 0.96 18.46
C THR A 11 -1.67 -0.40 18.99
N VAL A 12 -0.82 -1.07 18.22
CA VAL A 12 -0.20 -2.34 18.58
C VAL A 12 1.30 -2.10 18.75
N ASN A 13 1.82 -2.27 19.95
CA ASN A 13 3.23 -1.99 20.29
C ASN A 13 4.20 -3.12 19.91
N ASN A 14 3.75 -4.11 19.16
CA ASN A 14 4.55 -5.23 18.68
C ASN A 14 3.97 -5.72 17.34
N ASN A 15 4.27 -6.97 16.97
CA ASN A 15 3.74 -7.59 15.77
C ASN A 15 2.23 -7.82 15.85
N ALA A 16 1.56 -7.71 14.73
CA ALA A 16 0.17 -8.10 14.56
C ALA A 16 0.07 -9.32 13.63
N GLN A 17 -1.01 -10.07 13.76
CA GLN A 17 -1.27 -11.27 12.97
C GLN A 17 -1.94 -10.93 11.63
N ASP A 18 -2.56 -11.94 11.01
CA ASP A 18 -3.20 -11.84 9.71
C ASP A 18 -4.50 -11.02 9.72
N ALA A 19 -4.91 -10.57 8.54
CA ALA A 19 -6.19 -9.92 8.27
C ALA A 19 -6.49 -8.70 9.17
N VAL A 20 -5.47 -7.96 9.60
CA VAL A 20 -5.66 -6.70 10.33
C VAL A 20 -6.33 -5.68 9.42
N GLY A 21 -7.40 -5.04 9.91
CA GLY A 21 -8.13 -4.03 9.15
C GLY A 21 -8.97 -4.59 8.00
N ASP A 22 -9.33 -5.87 8.06
CA ASP A 22 -10.27 -6.46 7.10
C ASP A 22 -11.55 -5.63 7.02
N THR A 23 -11.89 -5.22 5.79
CA THR A 23 -13.07 -4.41 5.49
C THR A 23 -13.19 -3.13 6.33
N MET A 24 -12.06 -2.58 6.79
CA MET A 24 -12.01 -1.32 7.56
C MET A 24 -12.65 -0.17 6.77
N ASN A 25 -13.46 0.64 7.43
CA ASN A 25 -14.19 1.75 6.81
C ASN A 25 -13.61 3.12 7.18
N GLU A 26 -13.06 3.27 8.39
CA GLU A 26 -12.54 4.55 8.89
C GLU A 26 -11.72 4.33 10.17
N GLY A 27 -10.91 5.33 10.53
CA GLY A 27 -10.05 5.28 11.71
C GLY A 27 -8.60 4.99 11.35
N LYS A 28 -7.79 4.64 12.35
CA LYS A 28 -6.35 4.44 12.18
C LYS A 28 -5.85 3.23 12.97
N ILE A 29 -5.03 2.42 12.34
CA ILE A 29 -4.33 1.30 12.98
C ILE A 29 -2.82 1.55 12.86
N LEU A 30 -2.12 1.60 13.99
CA LEU A 30 -0.67 1.73 14.08
C LEU A 30 -0.06 0.41 14.56
N ILE A 31 0.90 -0.11 13.82
CA ILE A 31 1.62 -1.34 14.16
C ILE A 31 3.11 -1.02 14.31
N HIS A 32 3.64 -1.09 15.52
CA HIS A 32 5.06 -0.82 15.82
C HIS A 32 6.01 -1.98 15.46
N GLY A 33 5.47 -3.11 15.05
CA GLY A 33 6.21 -4.28 14.57
C GLY A 33 5.85 -4.63 13.13
N ASN A 34 5.89 -5.93 12.85
CA ASN A 34 5.46 -6.50 11.57
C ASN A 34 3.96 -6.86 11.60
N ILE A 35 3.40 -7.04 10.42
CA ILE A 35 2.02 -7.48 10.24
C ILE A 35 1.99 -8.74 9.37
N GLY A 36 1.04 -9.63 9.66
CA GLY A 36 0.87 -10.89 8.93
C GLY A 36 0.26 -10.71 7.54
N ASP A 37 -0.32 -11.79 7.04
CA ASP A 37 -0.88 -11.87 5.70
C ASP A 37 -2.23 -11.15 5.57
N ALA A 38 -2.58 -10.76 4.35
CA ALA A 38 -3.86 -10.14 3.99
C ALA A 38 -4.25 -8.90 4.83
N ALA A 39 -3.26 -8.17 5.35
CA ALA A 39 -3.51 -6.89 6.02
C ALA A 39 -4.27 -5.94 5.09
N GLY A 40 -5.31 -5.25 5.60
CA GLY A 40 -6.16 -4.36 4.80
C GLY A 40 -6.98 -5.07 3.72
N TYR A 41 -7.29 -6.35 3.88
CA TYR A 41 -8.19 -7.07 2.97
C TYR A 41 -9.50 -6.29 2.78
N ALA A 42 -9.85 -6.01 1.53
CA ALA A 42 -11.07 -5.28 1.15
C ALA A 42 -11.30 -3.97 1.93
N MET A 43 -10.24 -3.33 2.43
CA MET A 43 -10.28 -2.06 3.15
C MET A 43 -10.93 -0.98 2.28
N ARG A 44 -11.85 -0.18 2.83
CA ARG A 44 -12.66 0.82 2.11
C ARG A 44 -12.36 2.26 2.50
N GLY A 45 -11.64 2.46 3.57
CA GLY A 45 -11.25 3.77 4.12
C GLY A 45 -10.39 3.59 5.36
N GLY A 46 -9.97 4.69 5.97
CA GLY A 46 -9.07 4.68 7.12
C GLY A 46 -7.60 4.46 6.74
N LYS A 47 -6.76 4.29 7.75
CA LYS A 47 -5.30 4.24 7.62
C LYS A 47 -4.71 3.06 8.38
N ILE A 48 -3.82 2.30 7.75
CA ILE A 48 -3.03 1.26 8.42
C ILE A 48 -1.55 1.63 8.21
N TYR A 49 -0.86 1.99 9.28
CA TYR A 49 0.56 2.33 9.27
C TYR A 49 1.36 1.26 10.01
N ILE A 50 2.36 0.71 9.33
CA ILE A 50 3.16 -0.43 9.78
C ILE A 50 4.62 0.02 9.81
N LYS A 51 5.28 -0.05 10.97
CA LYS A 51 6.68 0.31 11.12
C LYS A 51 7.60 -0.71 10.44
N GLY A 52 7.30 -1.98 10.57
CA GLY A 52 8.04 -3.10 10.01
C GLY A 52 7.54 -3.56 8.64
N SER A 53 7.58 -4.86 8.42
CA SER A 53 7.21 -5.52 7.17
C SER A 53 5.77 -6.06 7.21
N ALA A 54 5.17 -6.20 6.04
CA ALA A 54 3.88 -6.86 5.85
C ALA A 54 4.06 -8.21 5.15
N GLY A 55 3.18 -9.15 5.46
CA GLY A 55 3.16 -10.48 4.87
C GLY A 55 2.59 -10.50 3.45
N TYR A 56 2.08 -11.62 3.08
CA TYR A 56 1.54 -11.97 1.78
C TYR A 56 0.18 -11.29 1.54
N ARG A 57 -0.10 -10.81 0.32
CA ARG A 57 -1.39 -10.19 -0.06
C ARG A 57 -1.83 -8.98 0.76
N ALA A 58 -0.91 -8.18 1.27
CA ALA A 58 -1.29 -6.91 1.90
C ALA A 58 -2.04 -6.01 0.88
N GLY A 59 -3.14 -5.38 1.31
CA GLY A 59 -3.96 -4.51 0.46
C GLY A 59 -4.78 -5.21 -0.62
N ILE A 60 -4.91 -6.55 -0.54
CA ILE A 60 -5.74 -7.30 -1.50
C ILE A 60 -7.20 -6.81 -1.49
N HIS A 61 -7.79 -6.59 -2.68
CA HIS A 61 -9.14 -6.06 -2.89
C HIS A 61 -9.41 -4.69 -2.23
N MET A 62 -8.37 -3.94 -1.86
CA MET A 62 -8.53 -2.61 -1.30
C MET A 62 -9.25 -1.69 -2.31
N LYS A 63 -10.27 -0.95 -1.86
CA LYS A 63 -11.13 -0.15 -2.73
C LYS A 63 -11.59 1.11 -2.03
N ALA A 64 -11.41 2.27 -2.66
CA ALA A 64 -12.01 3.52 -2.19
C ALA A 64 -13.55 3.44 -2.22
N TYR A 65 -14.19 4.00 -1.21
CA TYR A 65 -15.65 4.00 -1.10
C TYR A 65 -16.18 5.42 -0.85
N LYS A 66 -16.89 5.97 -1.82
CA LYS A 66 -17.33 7.37 -1.84
C LYS A 66 -16.12 8.31 -1.69
N GLU A 67 -16.14 9.20 -0.71
CA GLU A 67 -15.06 10.13 -0.41
C GLU A 67 -13.94 9.50 0.45
N LYS A 68 -14.10 8.26 0.90
CA LYS A 68 -13.14 7.59 1.77
C LYS A 68 -12.05 6.92 0.93
N ILE A 69 -10.82 7.26 1.23
CA ILE A 69 -9.62 6.71 0.57
C ILE A 69 -8.88 5.85 1.59
N PRO A 70 -8.83 4.54 1.41
CA PRO A 70 -8.01 3.68 2.27
C PRO A 70 -6.54 3.90 1.99
N VAL A 71 -5.73 3.99 3.05
CA VAL A 71 -4.29 4.21 2.95
C VAL A 71 -3.53 3.18 3.78
N MET A 72 -2.54 2.54 3.18
CA MET A 72 -1.62 1.64 3.86
C MET A 72 -0.18 2.09 3.62
N ILE A 73 0.60 2.26 4.71
CA ILE A 73 2.03 2.55 4.63
C ILE A 73 2.80 1.44 5.35
N ILE A 74 3.72 0.82 4.64
CA ILE A 74 4.59 -0.27 5.12
C ILE A 74 6.01 0.27 5.19
N GLY A 75 6.62 0.24 6.39
CA GLY A 75 7.94 0.82 6.64
C GLY A 75 9.08 0.06 6.00
N GLU A 76 9.05 -1.25 6.03
CA GLU A 76 10.13 -2.08 5.48
C GLU A 76 9.72 -2.72 4.15
N THR A 77 9.39 -4.02 4.16
CA THR A 77 9.08 -4.77 2.94
C THR A 77 7.65 -5.30 2.96
N ALA A 78 7.11 -5.58 1.78
CA ALA A 78 5.85 -6.31 1.63
C ALA A 78 6.10 -7.66 0.96
N GLY A 79 5.34 -8.67 1.35
CA GLY A 79 5.35 -9.99 0.75
C GLY A 79 4.79 -10.00 -0.68
N SER A 80 4.66 -11.19 -1.25
CA SER A 80 4.15 -11.38 -2.61
C SER A 80 2.67 -11.02 -2.74
N PHE A 81 2.25 -10.67 -3.95
CA PHE A 81 0.88 -10.26 -4.32
C PHE A 81 0.39 -9.00 -3.59
N LEU A 82 1.31 -8.07 -3.27
CA LEU A 82 0.94 -6.76 -2.73
C LEU A 82 -0.06 -6.05 -3.65
N GLY A 83 -1.18 -5.56 -3.10
CA GLY A 83 -2.20 -4.85 -3.86
C GLY A 83 -2.91 -5.69 -4.92
N GLU A 84 -3.00 -7.02 -4.71
CA GLU A 84 -3.73 -7.90 -5.62
C GLU A 84 -5.19 -7.47 -5.72
N TYR A 85 -5.68 -7.28 -6.96
CA TYR A 85 -7.03 -6.75 -7.27
C TYR A 85 -7.36 -5.41 -6.58
N GLN A 86 -6.35 -4.58 -6.33
CA GLN A 86 -6.59 -3.22 -5.81
C GLN A 86 -7.49 -2.44 -6.78
N ALA A 87 -8.58 -1.89 -6.27
CA ALA A 87 -9.59 -1.14 -7.01
C ALA A 87 -9.66 0.35 -6.62
N GLY A 88 -8.84 0.77 -5.66
CA GLY A 88 -8.78 2.14 -5.17
C GLY A 88 -7.84 2.26 -3.97
N GLY A 89 -7.71 3.48 -3.44
CA GLY A 89 -6.84 3.75 -2.30
C GLY A 89 -5.37 3.87 -2.63
N ILE A 90 -4.54 3.95 -1.60
CA ILE A 90 -3.11 4.22 -1.70
C ILE A 90 -2.34 3.18 -0.87
N ILE A 91 -1.35 2.55 -1.49
CA ILE A 91 -0.37 1.70 -0.80
C ILE A 91 1.01 2.32 -0.97
N VAL A 92 1.77 2.44 0.12
CA VAL A 92 3.15 2.93 0.11
C VAL A 92 4.06 1.90 0.78
N VAL A 93 5.18 1.55 0.15
CA VAL A 93 6.24 0.73 0.75
C VAL A 93 7.53 1.54 0.78
N LEU A 94 8.08 1.75 1.98
CA LEU A 94 9.21 2.67 2.18
C LEU A 94 10.58 2.00 2.06
N GLY A 95 10.65 0.68 2.23
CA GLY A 95 11.91 -0.06 2.12
C GLY A 95 12.97 0.38 3.14
N LEU A 96 12.55 0.78 4.34
CA LEU A 96 13.47 1.16 5.41
C LEU A 96 14.19 -0.08 5.96
N HIS A 97 15.48 0.06 6.26
CA HIS A 97 16.29 -1.00 6.87
C HIS A 97 16.35 -2.32 6.10
N THR A 98 16.09 -2.33 4.80
CA THR A 98 16.05 -3.55 3.97
C THR A 98 17.42 -4.08 3.56
N ALA A 99 18.50 -3.34 3.83
CA ALA A 99 19.88 -3.71 3.48
C ALA A 99 20.05 -4.08 1.97
N GLY A 100 19.33 -3.38 1.08
CA GLY A 100 19.40 -3.60 -0.38
C GLY A 100 18.53 -4.75 -0.89
N LYS A 101 17.69 -5.36 -0.05
CA LYS A 101 16.69 -6.34 -0.52
C LYS A 101 15.56 -5.65 -1.28
N SER A 102 14.89 -6.40 -2.17
CA SER A 102 13.69 -5.93 -2.84
C SER A 102 12.63 -5.47 -1.83
N VAL A 103 11.99 -4.35 -2.10
CA VAL A 103 10.95 -3.78 -1.22
C VAL A 103 9.64 -4.55 -1.28
N VAL A 104 9.44 -5.37 -2.32
CA VAL A 104 8.26 -6.22 -2.48
C VAL A 104 8.66 -7.62 -2.95
N GLY A 105 7.82 -8.60 -2.62
CA GLY A 105 7.91 -9.97 -3.13
C GLY A 105 7.43 -10.08 -4.58
N ASN A 106 7.07 -11.30 -4.98
CA ASN A 106 6.65 -11.61 -6.35
C ASN A 106 5.24 -11.11 -6.65
N PHE A 107 4.97 -10.82 -7.94
CA PHE A 107 3.64 -10.53 -8.49
C PHE A 107 2.88 -9.37 -7.83
N PRO A 108 3.53 -8.22 -7.51
CA PRO A 108 2.81 -7.05 -7.02
C PRO A 108 1.82 -6.55 -8.08
N CYS A 109 0.74 -5.92 -7.64
CA CYS A 109 -0.29 -5.31 -8.50
C CYS A 109 -1.04 -6.28 -9.43
N THR A 110 -1.01 -7.59 -9.16
CA THR A 110 -1.79 -8.56 -9.96
C THR A 110 -3.27 -8.18 -9.94
N GLY A 111 -3.86 -8.00 -11.12
CA GLY A 111 -5.28 -7.63 -11.26
C GLY A 111 -5.63 -6.21 -10.77
N MET A 112 -4.65 -5.36 -10.47
CA MET A 112 -4.90 -3.96 -10.07
C MET A 112 -5.65 -3.22 -11.17
N HIS A 113 -6.72 -2.52 -10.80
CA HIS A 113 -7.59 -1.77 -11.72
C HIS A 113 -8.06 -0.42 -11.16
N GLY A 114 -7.51 0.01 -10.03
CA GLY A 114 -7.75 1.31 -9.44
C GLY A 114 -6.74 1.63 -8.34
N GLY A 115 -6.75 2.87 -7.86
CA GLY A 115 -5.82 3.31 -6.82
C GLY A 115 -4.41 3.64 -7.32
N LYS A 116 -3.50 3.85 -6.37
CA LYS A 116 -2.08 4.12 -6.62
C LYS A 116 -1.22 3.30 -5.66
N MET A 117 -0.07 2.85 -6.14
CA MET A 117 0.96 2.26 -5.30
C MET A 117 2.25 3.05 -5.44
N PHE A 118 2.93 3.30 -4.33
CA PHE A 118 4.22 3.98 -4.28
C PHE A 118 5.25 3.06 -3.64
N LEU A 119 6.33 2.80 -4.35
CA LEU A 119 7.47 2.06 -3.82
C LEU A 119 8.67 2.99 -3.75
N ARG A 120 9.25 3.16 -2.57
CA ARG A 120 10.47 3.95 -2.36
C ARG A 120 11.69 3.15 -2.85
N SER A 121 11.78 3.01 -4.16
CA SER A 121 12.78 2.24 -4.90
C SER A 121 12.73 2.66 -6.37
N ASP A 122 13.80 2.40 -7.12
CA ASP A 122 13.81 2.51 -8.59
C ASP A 122 13.20 1.28 -9.30
N CYS A 123 12.85 0.27 -8.54
CA CYS A 123 12.14 -0.94 -8.96
C CYS A 123 12.74 -1.70 -10.15
N LYS A 124 14.06 -1.58 -10.41
CA LYS A 124 14.72 -2.21 -11.57
C LYS A 124 14.57 -3.74 -11.58
N ASP A 125 14.50 -4.35 -10.40
CA ASP A 125 14.43 -5.80 -10.23
C ASP A 125 12.99 -6.31 -10.07
N ILE A 126 11.98 -5.42 -10.17
CA ILE A 126 10.58 -5.77 -9.95
C ILE A 126 9.86 -5.89 -11.29
N ARG A 127 9.19 -7.02 -11.49
CA ARG A 127 8.34 -7.24 -12.66
C ARG A 127 6.90 -6.92 -12.33
N PHE A 128 6.35 -5.93 -13.02
CA PHE A 128 4.94 -5.57 -12.93
C PHE A 128 4.10 -6.24 -14.01
N PRO A 129 2.81 -6.50 -13.75
CA PRO A 129 1.90 -7.03 -14.75
C PRO A 129 1.63 -5.99 -15.85
N LYS A 130 1.25 -6.46 -17.03
CA LYS A 130 1.07 -5.60 -18.23
C LYS A 130 -0.06 -4.56 -18.12
N GLN A 131 -1.00 -4.75 -17.19
CA GLN A 131 -2.14 -3.83 -17.01
C GLN A 131 -1.84 -2.64 -16.11
N VAL A 132 -0.60 -2.46 -15.68
CA VAL A 132 -0.19 -1.29 -14.89
C VAL A 132 1.00 -0.60 -15.53
N THR A 133 1.07 0.70 -15.34
CA THR A 133 2.24 1.51 -15.67
C THR A 133 3.01 1.83 -14.40
N ALA A 134 4.29 1.45 -14.36
CA ALA A 134 5.25 1.80 -13.32
C ALA A 134 6.24 2.83 -13.86
N ARG A 135 6.36 3.98 -13.21
CA ARG A 135 7.28 5.04 -13.61
C ARG A 135 7.86 5.75 -12.39
N ARG A 136 8.97 6.44 -12.56
CA ARG A 136 9.49 7.33 -11.51
C ARG A 136 8.42 8.35 -11.12
N ALA A 137 8.18 8.49 -9.83
CA ALA A 137 7.24 9.48 -9.32
C ALA A 137 7.78 10.90 -9.56
N ALA A 138 6.93 11.77 -10.09
CA ALA A 138 7.17 13.20 -10.20
C ALA A 138 6.78 13.90 -8.88
N PRO A 139 7.22 15.16 -8.64
CA PRO A 139 6.82 15.91 -7.44
C PRO A 139 5.30 15.93 -7.20
N GLU A 140 4.51 16.11 -8.26
CA GLU A 140 3.05 16.16 -8.20
C GLU A 140 2.43 14.83 -7.75
N ASP A 141 3.07 13.69 -8.07
CA ASP A 141 2.64 12.39 -7.56
C ASP A 141 2.84 12.30 -6.04
N LEU A 142 4.00 12.77 -5.57
CA LEU A 142 4.36 12.73 -4.15
C LEU A 142 3.50 13.68 -3.30
N GLU A 143 3.05 14.80 -3.86
CA GLU A 143 2.09 15.69 -3.19
C GLU A 143 0.83 14.94 -2.77
N THR A 144 0.38 13.95 -3.55
CA THR A 144 -0.82 13.16 -3.24
C THR A 144 -0.68 12.27 -2.02
N VAL A 145 0.54 12.02 -1.55
CA VAL A 145 0.84 11.15 -0.39
C VAL A 145 1.56 11.88 0.73
N LEU A 146 1.94 13.15 0.53
CA LEU A 146 2.78 13.90 1.47
C LEU A 146 2.15 14.02 2.85
N GLU A 147 0.83 14.25 2.93
CA GLU A 147 0.10 14.31 4.20
C GLU A 147 0.24 12.99 4.98
N TYR A 148 0.05 11.86 4.30
CA TYR A 148 0.13 10.53 4.90
C TYR A 148 1.57 10.17 5.32
N LEU A 149 2.56 10.55 4.51
CA LEU A 149 3.98 10.38 4.86
C LEU A 149 4.36 11.22 6.08
N SER A 150 3.87 12.46 6.15
CA SER A 150 4.13 13.35 7.29
C SER A 150 3.52 12.78 8.57
N GLU A 151 2.30 12.28 8.51
CA GLU A 151 1.64 11.63 9.63
C GLU A 151 2.37 10.35 10.06
N TYR A 152 2.77 9.49 9.09
CA TYR A 152 3.57 8.31 9.35
C TYR A 152 4.90 8.65 10.05
N CYS A 153 5.60 9.68 9.57
CA CYS A 153 6.85 10.13 10.18
C CYS A 153 6.65 10.61 11.63
N ALA A 154 5.58 11.36 11.87
CA ALA A 154 5.25 11.80 13.23
C ALA A 154 4.96 10.62 14.17
N ASP A 155 4.24 9.60 13.70
CA ASP A 155 3.89 8.42 14.51
C ASP A 155 5.10 7.55 14.86
N PHE A 156 6.09 7.43 13.97
CA PHE A 156 7.21 6.50 14.13
C PHE A 156 8.57 7.16 14.33
N GLY A 157 8.64 8.51 14.36
CA GLY A 157 9.86 9.23 14.61
C GLY A 157 10.83 9.28 13.43
N TYR A 158 10.32 9.34 12.19
CA TYR A 158 11.11 9.51 10.98
C TYR A 158 11.09 10.96 10.47
N SER A 159 11.99 11.29 9.54
CA SER A 159 12.01 12.58 8.83
C SER A 159 11.40 12.42 7.45
N VAL A 160 10.48 13.32 7.08
CA VAL A 160 9.89 13.37 5.74
C VAL A 160 10.96 13.62 4.68
N ASP A 161 11.90 14.54 4.97
CA ASP A 161 12.99 14.89 4.03
C ASP A 161 13.89 13.68 3.76
N GLU A 162 14.18 12.87 4.80
CA GLU A 162 14.93 11.62 4.63
C GLU A 162 14.16 10.61 3.78
N LEU A 163 12.86 10.48 3.96
CA LEU A 163 12.05 9.60 3.12
C LEU A 163 12.06 10.06 1.66
N LEU A 164 11.91 11.36 1.42
CA LEU A 164 11.86 11.94 0.07
C LEU A 164 13.24 12.04 -0.59
N SER A 165 14.34 11.85 0.12
CA SER A 165 15.70 11.86 -0.45
C SER A 165 15.98 10.70 -1.41
N ALA A 166 15.23 9.60 -1.34
CA ALA A 166 15.35 8.47 -2.23
C ALA A 166 14.26 8.48 -3.32
N PRO A 167 14.51 7.83 -4.47
CA PRO A 167 13.54 7.79 -5.55
C PRO A 167 12.31 6.97 -5.16
N PHE A 168 11.15 7.41 -5.65
CA PHE A 168 9.91 6.63 -5.61
C PHE A 168 9.50 6.21 -7.01
N THR A 169 8.98 5.02 -7.14
CA THR A 169 8.23 4.54 -8.30
C THR A 169 6.76 4.61 -7.98
N VAL A 170 5.97 5.26 -8.84
CA VAL A 170 4.50 5.25 -8.77
C VAL A 170 3.95 4.25 -9.78
N ILE A 171 3.00 3.44 -9.33
CA ILE A 171 2.33 2.43 -10.13
C ILE A 171 0.84 2.76 -10.18
N THR A 172 0.30 2.80 -11.40
CA THR A 172 -1.11 3.06 -11.67
C THR A 172 -1.65 2.07 -12.69
N PRO A 173 -2.93 1.66 -12.61
CA PRO A 173 -3.52 0.82 -13.63
C PRO A 173 -3.75 1.59 -14.92
N ASP A 174 -3.56 0.92 -16.07
CA ASP A 174 -3.76 1.51 -17.40
C ASP A 174 -5.25 1.66 -17.75
N SER A 175 -6.10 0.85 -17.14
CA SER A 175 -7.55 0.85 -17.35
C SER A 175 -8.31 0.58 -16.07
N LYS A 176 -9.46 1.25 -15.91
CA LYS A 176 -10.41 0.96 -14.83
C LYS A 176 -11.24 -0.29 -15.07
N ASN A 177 -11.11 -0.90 -16.25
CA ASN A 177 -11.84 -2.14 -16.63
C ASN A 177 -10.87 -3.34 -16.62
N PRO A 178 -10.83 -4.16 -15.56
CA PRO A 178 -9.92 -5.29 -15.44
C PRO A 178 -10.24 -6.42 -16.45
N TYR A 179 -11.44 -6.41 -17.04
CA TYR A 179 -11.92 -7.43 -17.96
C TYR A 179 -11.87 -7.00 -19.44
N GLN A 180 -11.32 -5.83 -19.75
CA GLN A 180 -11.29 -5.31 -21.13
C GLN A 180 -10.64 -6.28 -22.12
N GLN A 181 -9.66 -7.07 -21.69
CA GLN A 181 -9.00 -8.07 -22.53
C GLN A 181 -9.82 -9.38 -22.70
N MET A 182 -10.87 -9.59 -21.92
CA MET A 182 -11.73 -10.77 -22.00
C MET A 182 -12.92 -10.58 -22.94
N TYR A 183 -13.23 -9.33 -23.30
CA TYR A 183 -14.23 -9.02 -24.30
C TYR A 183 -13.54 -8.97 -25.67
N VAL A 184 -13.55 -10.10 -26.36
CA VAL A 184 -13.23 -10.12 -27.81
C VAL A 184 -14.35 -9.34 -28.47
N ALA A 185 -14.02 -8.24 -29.11
CA ALA A 185 -14.96 -7.53 -29.97
C ALA A 185 -15.32 -8.48 -31.14
N ASN A 186 -16.57 -8.94 -31.20
CA ASN A 186 -17.15 -9.58 -32.35
C ASN A 186 -17.45 -8.53 -33.42
#